data_ff15022f59a3305ae15825695182fea4
#
_entry.id   ff15022f59a3305ae15825695182fea4
#
_cell.length_a   1.000
_cell.length_b   1.000
_cell.length_c   1.000
_cell.angle_alpha   90.00
_cell.angle_beta   90.00
_cell.angle_gamma   90.00
#
_symmetry.space_group_name_H-M   'P 1'
#
loop_
_entity.id
_entity.type
_entity.pdbx_description
1 polymer ?
#
loop_
_entity_poly.entity_id
_entity_poly.type
_entity_poly.pdbx_seq_one_letter_code
_entity_poly.pdbx_strand_id
1 'polypeptide(L)'
;MILGYLPQNFGYYPNFTAYKFLMYISAIKGLPPKKAHNRTMELLQVVDLLTQKNEKIKTFSGGMKQRLGIAQTLLNDPRILILDEPTAGLDPKERVRFRNLISSLAENRIVILSTHIVSDVEYIANEILIMKNGELIQHGSPEEILKPIEKCVWECDVSRKEAEELELNYVTANLKHNNG
;
A
#
# COMPACT_ATOMS: atom_id res chain seq x y z
N MET A 1 18.53 -6.11 11.56
CA MET A 1 17.14 -5.94 12.06
C MET A 1 16.23 -6.70 11.12
N ILE A 2 15.30 -7.53 11.63
CA ILE A 2 14.49 -8.44 10.79
C ILE A 2 13.23 -7.76 10.24
N LEU A 3 12.70 -6.77 10.97
CA LEU A 3 11.40 -6.13 10.73
C LEU A 3 11.53 -4.67 10.31
N GLY A 4 10.79 -4.28 9.26
CA GLY A 4 10.49 -2.90 8.88
C GLY A 4 9.00 -2.62 9.08
N TYR A 5 8.66 -1.47 9.67
CA TYR A 5 7.28 -1.05 9.90
C TYR A 5 7.03 0.35 9.35
N LEU A 6 5.99 0.50 8.55
CA LEU A 6 5.48 1.77 8.08
C LEU A 6 4.07 1.97 8.66
N PRO A 7 3.90 2.85 9.65
CA PRO A 7 2.56 3.21 10.13
C PRO A 7 1.82 4.07 9.10
N GLN A 8 0.50 4.11 9.18
CA GLN A 8 -0.36 4.94 8.35
C GLN A 8 0.12 6.41 8.30
N ASN A 9 0.49 6.96 9.44
CA ASN A 9 1.05 8.29 9.57
C ASN A 9 2.46 8.19 10.16
N PHE A 10 3.49 8.18 9.32
CA PHE A 10 4.86 8.19 9.82
C PHE A 10 5.36 9.62 10.08
N GLY A 11 6.16 9.77 11.14
CA GLY A 11 6.75 11.05 11.50
C GLY A 11 7.91 11.43 10.58
N TYR A 12 7.95 12.67 10.14
CA TYR A 12 9.07 13.24 9.38
C TYR A 12 9.34 14.70 9.78
N TYR A 13 10.51 15.20 9.42
CA TYR A 13 10.88 16.60 9.64
C TYR A 13 10.60 17.42 8.37
N PRO A 14 9.59 18.32 8.35
CA PRO A 14 9.13 19.00 7.12
C PRO A 14 10.23 19.81 6.41
N ASN A 15 11.18 20.33 7.17
CA ASN A 15 12.27 21.15 6.65
C ASN A 15 13.54 20.34 6.28
N PHE A 16 13.57 19.05 6.53
CA PHE A 16 14.64 18.18 6.03
C PHE A 16 14.43 17.91 4.54
N THR A 17 15.52 17.70 3.82
CA THR A 17 15.46 17.09 2.49
C THR A 17 15.28 15.58 2.63
N ALA A 18 14.80 14.90 1.58
CA ALA A 18 14.65 13.45 1.59
C ALA A 18 15.97 12.74 1.93
N TYR A 19 17.07 13.18 1.32
CA TYR A 19 18.40 12.66 1.62
C TYR A 19 18.77 12.87 3.10
N LYS A 20 18.62 14.09 3.62
CA LYS A 20 18.96 14.42 5.01
C LYS A 20 18.13 13.61 6.01
N PHE A 21 16.86 13.38 5.70
CA PHE A 21 15.96 12.57 6.51
C PHE A 21 16.44 11.12 6.57
N LEU A 22 16.71 10.49 5.43
CA LEU A 22 17.17 9.10 5.40
C LEU A 22 18.54 8.92 6.06
N MET A 23 19.45 9.87 5.89
CA MET A 23 20.75 9.86 6.60
C MET A 23 20.57 9.96 8.12
N TYR A 24 19.65 10.82 8.58
CA TYR A 24 19.32 10.93 10.01
C TYR A 24 18.76 9.62 10.57
N ILE A 25 17.78 9.03 9.89
CA ILE A 25 17.20 7.73 10.29
C ILE A 25 18.26 6.62 10.24
N SER A 26 19.15 6.64 9.26
CA SER A 26 20.27 5.69 9.16
C SER A 26 21.19 5.75 10.38
N ALA A 27 21.49 6.95 10.88
CA ALA A 27 22.28 7.15 12.08
C ALA A 27 21.59 6.57 13.32
N ILE A 28 20.26 6.82 13.47
CA ILE A 28 19.46 6.23 14.56
C ILE A 28 19.47 4.71 14.49
N LYS A 29 19.42 4.15 13.27
CA LYS A 29 19.46 2.69 13.05
C LYS A 29 20.88 2.10 13.15
N GLY A 30 21.89 2.89 13.47
CA GLY A 30 23.26 2.45 13.68
C GLY A 30 24.05 2.10 12.41
N LEU A 31 23.65 2.61 11.23
CA LEU A 31 24.41 2.38 10.00
C LEU A 31 25.68 3.27 9.99
N PRO A 32 26.85 2.70 9.65
CA PRO A 32 28.06 3.50 9.45
C PRO A 32 27.87 4.52 8.32
N PRO A 33 28.44 5.74 8.42
CA PRO A 33 28.15 6.85 7.50
C PRO A 33 28.31 6.52 6.01
N LYS A 34 29.37 5.80 5.63
CA LYS A 34 29.62 5.40 4.24
C LYS A 34 28.54 4.42 3.74
N LYS A 35 28.15 3.44 4.57
CA LYS A 35 27.08 2.48 4.24
C LYS A 35 25.74 3.19 4.19
N ALA A 36 25.45 4.09 5.12
CA ALA A 36 24.24 4.92 5.16
C ALA A 36 24.08 5.76 3.89
N HIS A 37 25.15 6.41 3.42
CA HIS A 37 25.13 7.18 2.18
C HIS A 37 24.74 6.31 0.96
N ASN A 38 25.48 5.22 0.75
CA ASN A 38 25.24 4.34 -0.38
C ASN A 38 23.80 3.76 -0.36
N ARG A 39 23.38 3.29 0.81
CA ARG A 39 22.03 2.74 0.98
C ARG A 39 20.94 3.79 0.78
N THR A 40 21.15 5.01 1.25
CA THR A 40 20.23 6.14 1.03
C THR A 40 20.06 6.45 -0.45
N MET A 41 21.17 6.51 -1.20
CA MET A 41 21.12 6.78 -2.65
C MET A 41 20.40 5.65 -3.41
N GLU A 42 20.70 4.40 -3.11
CA GLU A 42 20.04 3.23 -3.65
C GLU A 42 18.53 3.27 -3.39
N LEU A 43 18.13 3.49 -2.14
CA LEU A 43 16.71 3.49 -1.76
C LEU A 43 15.94 4.67 -2.36
N LEU A 44 16.54 5.84 -2.47
CA LEU A 44 15.94 6.97 -3.19
C LEU A 44 15.68 6.64 -4.66
N GLN A 45 16.55 5.84 -5.28
CA GLN A 45 16.33 5.35 -6.65
C GLN A 45 15.20 4.32 -6.69
N VAL A 46 15.19 3.34 -5.79
CA VAL A 46 14.15 2.29 -5.69
C VAL A 46 12.75 2.89 -5.55
N VAL A 47 12.62 3.95 -4.73
CA VAL A 47 11.33 4.61 -4.50
C VAL A 47 11.03 5.77 -5.45
N ASP A 48 11.82 5.94 -6.52
CA ASP A 48 11.68 7.00 -7.53
C ASP A 48 11.62 8.43 -6.90
N LEU A 49 12.59 8.72 -6.02
CA LEU A 49 12.76 10.02 -5.37
C LEU A 49 14.20 10.58 -5.51
N LEU A 50 15.02 9.96 -6.37
CA LEU A 50 16.43 10.36 -6.50
C LEU A 50 16.59 11.81 -7.00
N THR A 51 15.74 12.23 -7.93
CA THR A 51 15.76 13.59 -8.48
C THR A 51 15.36 14.64 -7.44
N GLN A 52 14.46 14.28 -6.51
CA GLN A 52 13.96 15.15 -5.44
C GLN A 52 14.75 15.00 -4.13
N LYS A 53 15.90 14.31 -4.13
CA LYS A 53 16.67 14.05 -2.91
C LYS A 53 17.02 15.28 -2.09
N ASN A 54 17.19 16.43 -2.75
CA ASN A 54 17.56 17.71 -2.13
C ASN A 54 16.34 18.62 -1.87
N GLU A 55 15.14 18.21 -2.24
CA GLU A 55 13.91 18.95 -1.98
C GLU A 55 13.45 18.72 -0.53
N LYS A 56 12.82 19.75 0.06
CA LYS A 56 12.28 19.66 1.43
C LYS A 56 11.01 18.79 1.44
N ILE A 57 10.89 17.92 2.44
CA ILE A 57 9.74 16.98 2.56
C ILE A 57 8.39 17.71 2.62
N LYS A 58 8.37 18.96 3.12
CA LYS A 58 7.13 19.77 3.14
C LYS A 58 6.54 20.03 1.74
N THR A 59 7.36 19.97 0.68
CA THR A 59 6.91 20.18 -0.71
C THR A 59 6.47 18.89 -1.38
N PHE A 60 6.60 17.74 -0.71
CA PHE A 60 6.25 16.44 -1.26
C PHE A 60 4.74 16.23 -1.31
N SER A 61 4.26 15.58 -2.38
CA SER A 61 2.91 15.02 -2.45
C SER A 61 2.70 13.91 -1.40
N GLY A 62 1.45 13.50 -1.19
CA GLY A 62 1.13 12.35 -0.33
C GLY A 62 1.87 11.10 -0.77
N GLY A 63 1.84 10.76 -2.06
CA GLY A 63 2.55 9.61 -2.62
C GLY A 63 4.07 9.68 -2.49
N MET A 64 4.67 10.86 -2.67
CA MET A 64 6.10 11.04 -2.43
C MET A 64 6.48 10.81 -0.96
N LYS A 65 5.65 11.28 -0.03
CA LYS A 65 5.87 11.04 1.41
C LYS A 65 5.76 9.55 1.74
N GLN A 66 4.74 8.86 1.24
CA GLN A 66 4.59 7.41 1.46
C GLN A 66 5.78 6.62 0.90
N ARG A 67 6.24 6.94 -0.31
CA ARG A 67 7.45 6.33 -0.90
C ARG A 67 8.70 6.59 -0.07
N LEU A 68 8.87 7.81 0.46
CA LEU A 68 9.95 8.11 1.40
C LEU A 68 9.83 7.31 2.70
N GLY A 69 8.59 7.11 3.19
CA GLY A 69 8.29 6.24 4.32
C GLY A 69 8.73 4.80 4.07
N ILE A 70 8.49 4.24 2.88
CA ILE A 70 9.03 2.92 2.53
C ILE A 70 10.56 2.93 2.55
N ALA A 71 11.20 3.92 1.92
CA ALA A 71 12.66 3.99 1.89
C ALA A 71 13.27 3.93 3.31
N GLN A 72 12.69 4.65 4.28
CA GLN A 72 13.17 4.58 5.66
C GLN A 72 13.02 3.19 6.30
N THR A 73 11.96 2.43 5.96
CA THR A 73 11.78 1.07 6.51
C THR A 73 12.83 0.11 5.97
N LEU A 74 13.27 0.32 4.73
CA LEU A 74 14.23 -0.53 4.01
C LEU A 74 15.70 -0.28 4.35
N LEU A 75 16.04 0.73 5.15
CA LEU A 75 17.43 1.11 5.43
C LEU A 75 18.29 -0.06 5.98
N ASN A 76 17.75 -0.89 6.85
CA ASN A 76 18.44 -2.06 7.43
C ASN A 76 18.13 -3.37 6.70
N ASP A 77 17.62 -3.31 5.48
CA ASP A 77 17.28 -4.46 4.66
C ASP A 77 16.47 -5.54 5.42
N PRO A 78 15.27 -5.22 5.90
CA PRO A 78 14.47 -6.16 6.67
C PRO A 78 13.93 -7.29 5.80
N ARG A 79 13.75 -8.48 6.41
CA ARG A 79 13.11 -9.63 5.77
C ARG A 79 11.58 -9.57 5.79
N ILE A 80 11.03 -8.84 6.75
CA ILE A 80 9.58 -8.69 6.95
C ILE A 80 9.27 -7.20 6.91
N LEU A 81 8.29 -6.82 6.09
CA LEU A 81 7.73 -5.47 6.03
C LEU A 81 6.28 -5.52 6.52
N ILE A 82 5.93 -4.65 7.45
CA ILE A 82 4.55 -4.39 7.84
C ILE A 82 4.20 -2.98 7.38
N LEU A 83 3.15 -2.87 6.58
CA LEU A 83 2.68 -1.62 5.98
C LEU A 83 1.23 -1.40 6.38
N ASP A 84 0.98 -0.32 7.12
CA ASP A 84 -0.34 -0.02 7.66
C ASP A 84 -1.02 1.07 6.82
N GLU A 85 -2.11 0.69 6.11
CA GLU A 85 -2.90 1.55 5.21
C GLU A 85 -2.04 2.41 4.26
N PRO A 86 -1.02 1.86 3.59
CA PRO A 86 0.00 2.65 2.92
C PRO A 86 -0.49 3.37 1.65
N THR A 87 -1.65 3.00 1.13
CA THR A 87 -2.25 3.60 -0.08
C THR A 87 -3.40 4.55 0.23
N ALA A 88 -3.76 4.70 1.51
CA ALA A 88 -4.83 5.57 1.94
C ALA A 88 -4.55 7.03 1.52
N GLY A 89 -5.54 7.68 0.90
CA GLY A 89 -5.43 9.08 0.46
C GLY A 89 -4.53 9.33 -0.75
N LEU A 90 -4.01 8.29 -1.41
CA LEU A 90 -3.28 8.43 -2.66
C LEU A 90 -4.24 8.61 -3.85
N ASP A 91 -3.83 9.43 -4.80
CA ASP A 91 -4.51 9.49 -6.10
C ASP A 91 -4.33 8.17 -6.89
N PRO A 92 -5.19 7.89 -7.89
CA PRO A 92 -5.15 6.62 -8.61
C PRO A 92 -3.80 6.30 -9.25
N LYS A 93 -3.09 7.31 -9.77
CA LYS A 93 -1.78 7.12 -10.43
C LYS A 93 -0.69 6.77 -9.42
N GLU A 94 -0.64 7.46 -8.29
CA GLU A 94 0.30 7.17 -7.21
C GLU A 94 0.00 5.81 -6.57
N ARG A 95 -1.29 5.41 -6.46
CA ARG A 95 -1.67 4.09 -5.96
C ARG A 95 -1.13 2.96 -6.84
N VAL A 96 -1.24 3.09 -8.17
CA VAL A 96 -0.66 2.09 -9.11
C VAL A 96 0.85 2.00 -8.93
N ARG A 97 1.55 3.14 -8.87
CA ARG A 97 3.01 3.16 -8.64
C ARG A 97 3.39 2.48 -7.33
N PHE A 98 2.62 2.75 -6.29
CA PHE A 98 2.86 2.18 -4.97
C PHE A 98 2.65 0.66 -4.96
N ARG A 99 1.57 0.17 -5.59
CA ARG A 99 1.32 -1.27 -5.75
C ARG A 99 2.48 -1.98 -6.46
N ASN A 100 2.94 -1.42 -7.57
CA ASN A 100 4.09 -1.98 -8.31
C ASN A 100 5.36 -2.02 -7.45
N LEU A 101 5.61 -0.98 -6.67
CA LEU A 101 6.73 -0.95 -5.72
C LEU A 101 6.61 -2.06 -4.67
N ILE A 102 5.42 -2.24 -4.05
CA ILE A 102 5.18 -3.29 -3.07
C ILE A 102 5.38 -4.68 -3.69
N SER A 103 4.83 -4.93 -4.88
CA SER A 103 5.00 -6.21 -5.58
C SER A 103 6.48 -6.53 -5.81
N SER A 104 7.27 -5.56 -6.27
CA SER A 104 8.72 -5.76 -6.46
C SER A 104 9.47 -6.04 -5.15
N LEU A 105 9.04 -5.43 -4.05
CA LEU A 105 9.63 -5.68 -2.74
C LEU A 105 9.26 -7.06 -2.19
N ALA A 106 8.07 -7.57 -2.53
CA ALA A 106 7.57 -8.87 -2.08
C ALA A 106 8.29 -10.07 -2.73
N GLU A 107 9.01 -9.90 -3.84
CA GLU A 107 9.79 -10.97 -4.49
C GLU A 107 10.81 -11.61 -3.54
N ASN A 108 11.40 -10.85 -2.62
CA ASN A 108 12.47 -11.31 -1.75
C ASN A 108 12.20 -11.06 -0.25
N ARG A 109 10.95 -10.74 0.11
CA ARG A 109 10.56 -10.39 1.49
C ARG A 109 9.14 -10.84 1.77
N ILE A 110 8.85 -11.05 3.04
CA ILE A 110 7.47 -11.18 3.50
C ILE A 110 6.92 -9.76 3.67
N VAL A 111 5.85 -9.44 2.96
CA VAL A 111 5.15 -8.16 3.09
C VAL A 111 3.77 -8.41 3.69
N ILE A 112 3.50 -7.81 4.84
CA ILE A 112 2.20 -7.81 5.49
C ILE A 112 1.59 -6.42 5.28
N LEU A 113 0.46 -6.39 4.60
CA LEU A 113 -0.24 -5.16 4.25
C LEU A 113 -1.60 -5.14 4.96
N SER A 114 -1.85 -4.13 5.80
CA SER A 114 -3.21 -3.83 6.25
C SER A 114 -3.85 -2.83 5.30
N THR A 115 -5.07 -3.10 4.84
CA THR A 115 -5.84 -2.16 4.03
C THR A 115 -7.31 -2.52 4.03
N HIS A 116 -8.17 -1.52 3.85
CA HIS A 116 -9.60 -1.67 3.58
C HIS A 116 -9.93 -1.51 2.09
N ILE A 117 -8.93 -1.30 1.24
CA ILE A 117 -9.10 -1.06 -0.19
C ILE A 117 -8.99 -2.38 -0.95
N VAL A 118 -10.13 -2.95 -1.33
CA VAL A 118 -10.23 -4.26 -2.00
C VAL A 118 -9.37 -4.35 -3.25
N SER A 119 -9.36 -3.30 -4.08
CA SER A 119 -8.56 -3.29 -5.32
C SER A 119 -7.05 -3.36 -5.10
N ASP A 120 -6.54 -2.99 -3.92
CA ASP A 120 -5.12 -3.16 -3.60
C ASP A 120 -4.82 -4.61 -3.22
N VAL A 121 -5.75 -5.24 -2.47
CA VAL A 121 -5.66 -6.66 -2.10
C VAL A 121 -5.66 -7.55 -3.34
N GLU A 122 -6.63 -7.36 -4.24
CA GLU A 122 -6.74 -8.13 -5.50
C GLU A 122 -5.48 -8.07 -6.35
N TYR A 123 -4.77 -6.93 -6.34
CA TYR A 123 -3.60 -6.72 -7.19
C TYR A 123 -2.30 -7.26 -6.60
N ILE A 124 -2.14 -7.21 -5.26
CA ILE A 124 -0.84 -7.46 -4.61
C ILE A 124 -0.84 -8.78 -3.84
N ALA A 125 -1.97 -9.19 -3.25
CA ALA A 125 -1.99 -10.24 -2.26
C ALA A 125 -1.88 -11.63 -2.88
N ASN A 126 -0.95 -12.43 -2.37
CA ASN A 126 -0.91 -13.88 -2.59
C ASN A 126 -1.80 -14.62 -1.58
N GLU A 127 -1.91 -14.06 -0.37
CA GLU A 127 -2.73 -14.57 0.71
C GLU A 127 -3.51 -13.43 1.37
N ILE A 128 -4.75 -13.69 1.72
CA ILE A 128 -5.68 -12.75 2.32
C ILE A 128 -6.11 -13.27 3.68
N LEU A 129 -6.08 -12.40 4.68
CA LEU A 129 -6.64 -12.64 6.00
C LEU A 129 -7.77 -11.63 6.24
N ILE A 130 -9.01 -12.12 6.35
CA ILE A 130 -10.16 -11.27 6.63
C ILE A 130 -10.43 -11.26 8.12
N MET A 131 -10.40 -10.07 8.72
CA MET A 131 -10.62 -9.86 10.14
C MET A 131 -11.93 -9.12 10.39
N LYS A 132 -12.66 -9.53 11.43
CA LYS A 132 -13.86 -8.85 11.91
C LYS A 132 -13.89 -8.89 13.45
N ASN A 133 -14.09 -7.73 14.07
CA ASN A 133 -14.15 -7.59 15.54
C ASN A 133 -12.94 -8.19 16.28
N GLY A 134 -11.75 -8.14 15.67
CA GLY A 134 -10.52 -8.69 16.25
C GLY A 134 -10.32 -10.19 16.05
N GLU A 135 -11.25 -10.87 15.36
CA GLU A 135 -11.16 -12.29 15.04
C GLU A 135 -10.85 -12.51 13.55
N LEU A 136 -10.05 -13.53 13.26
CA LEU A 136 -9.78 -13.98 11.90
C LEU A 136 -10.98 -14.84 11.45
N ILE A 137 -11.74 -14.33 10.48
CA ILE A 137 -12.95 -15.03 9.99
C ILE A 137 -12.71 -15.84 8.72
N GLN A 138 -11.71 -15.48 7.93
CA GLN A 138 -11.35 -16.20 6.71
C GLN A 138 -9.88 -15.98 6.36
N HIS A 139 -9.25 -17.00 5.74
CA HIS A 139 -7.87 -16.96 5.29
C HIS A 139 -7.73 -17.85 4.05
N GLY A 140 -6.95 -17.39 3.08
CA GLY A 140 -6.66 -18.15 1.86
C GLY A 140 -6.16 -17.27 0.72
N SER A 141 -5.92 -17.88 -0.43
CA SER A 141 -5.65 -17.15 -1.67
C SER A 141 -6.88 -16.35 -2.12
N PRO A 142 -6.74 -15.34 -3.00
CA PRO A 142 -7.88 -14.63 -3.57
C PRO A 142 -8.94 -15.56 -4.16
N GLU A 143 -8.54 -16.62 -4.84
CA GLU A 143 -9.44 -17.61 -5.44
C GLU A 143 -10.19 -18.41 -4.35
N GLU A 144 -9.51 -18.85 -3.30
CA GLU A 144 -10.12 -19.56 -2.18
C GLU A 144 -11.11 -18.70 -1.40
N ILE A 145 -10.81 -17.40 -1.23
CA ILE A 145 -11.70 -16.43 -0.58
C ILE A 145 -12.99 -16.22 -1.39
N LEU A 146 -12.91 -16.20 -2.72
CA LEU A 146 -14.05 -15.97 -3.59
C LEU A 146 -14.91 -17.24 -3.82
N LYS A 147 -14.33 -18.43 -3.69
CA LYS A 147 -15.01 -19.68 -3.95
C LYS A 147 -16.37 -19.89 -3.23
N PRO A 148 -16.52 -19.54 -1.93
CA PRO A 148 -17.79 -19.68 -1.23
C PRO A 148 -18.92 -18.81 -1.76
N ILE A 149 -18.57 -17.67 -2.41
CA ILE A 149 -19.55 -16.73 -2.98
C ILE A 149 -19.71 -16.90 -4.49
N GLU A 150 -19.00 -17.86 -5.08
CA GLU A 150 -19.17 -18.21 -6.49
C GLU A 150 -20.63 -18.61 -6.74
N LYS A 151 -21.27 -18.02 -7.76
CA LYS A 151 -22.71 -18.17 -8.08
C LYS A 151 -23.67 -17.54 -7.04
N CYS A 152 -23.18 -16.80 -6.05
CA CYS A 152 -24.02 -16.03 -5.14
C CYS A 152 -24.15 -14.56 -5.54
N VAL A 153 -23.33 -14.11 -6.50
CA VAL A 153 -23.33 -12.75 -7.03
C VAL A 153 -23.69 -12.81 -8.51
N TRP A 154 -24.64 -11.96 -8.92
CA TRP A 154 -25.16 -11.90 -10.29
C TRP A 154 -25.01 -10.48 -10.82
N GLU A 155 -24.64 -10.34 -12.07
CA GLU A 155 -24.70 -9.09 -12.81
C GLU A 155 -25.83 -9.19 -13.84
N CYS A 156 -26.70 -8.20 -13.87
CA CYS A 156 -27.82 -8.15 -14.83
C CYS A 156 -28.00 -6.73 -15.36
N ASP A 157 -28.30 -6.64 -16.64
CA ASP A 157 -28.71 -5.39 -17.28
C ASP A 157 -30.21 -5.22 -17.10
N VAL A 158 -30.61 -4.13 -16.43
CA VAL A 158 -31.99 -3.86 -16.09
C VAL A 158 -32.33 -2.38 -16.37
N SER A 159 -33.60 -2.11 -16.59
CA SER A 159 -34.11 -0.73 -16.66
C SER A 159 -34.04 -0.06 -15.28
N ARG A 160 -34.09 1.27 -15.25
CA ARG A 160 -34.07 2.04 -14.00
C ARG A 160 -35.17 1.62 -13.01
N LYS A 161 -36.36 1.32 -13.51
CA LYS A 161 -37.50 0.89 -12.69
C LYS A 161 -37.27 -0.49 -12.06
N GLU A 162 -36.74 -1.43 -12.83
CA GLU A 162 -36.37 -2.76 -12.31
C GLU A 162 -35.22 -2.70 -11.32
N ALA A 163 -34.26 -1.77 -11.51
CA ALA A 163 -33.18 -1.54 -10.56
C ALA A 163 -33.72 -1.08 -9.19
N GLU A 164 -34.69 -0.16 -9.16
CA GLU A 164 -35.35 0.30 -7.93
C GLU A 164 -36.09 -0.84 -7.21
N GLU A 165 -36.75 -1.75 -7.96
CA GLU A 165 -37.39 -2.94 -7.39
C GLU A 165 -36.38 -3.98 -6.86
N LEU A 166 -35.23 -4.14 -7.52
CA LEU A 166 -34.17 -5.04 -7.07
C LEU A 166 -33.49 -4.53 -5.80
N GLU A 167 -33.26 -3.22 -5.68
CA GLU A 167 -32.71 -2.62 -4.46
C GLU A 167 -33.59 -2.82 -3.21
N LEU A 168 -34.91 -2.92 -3.40
CA LEU A 168 -35.85 -3.17 -2.31
C LEU A 168 -35.82 -4.64 -1.84
N ASN A 169 -35.53 -5.58 -2.73
CA ASN A 169 -35.67 -7.00 -2.48
C ASN A 169 -34.34 -7.76 -2.30
N TYR A 170 -33.21 -7.17 -2.75
CA TYR A 170 -31.91 -7.81 -2.74
C TYR A 170 -30.83 -6.84 -2.24
N VAL A 171 -29.73 -7.39 -1.74
CA VAL A 171 -28.54 -6.62 -1.41
C VAL A 171 -27.80 -6.30 -2.69
N THR A 172 -27.84 -5.05 -3.15
CA THR A 172 -27.14 -4.59 -4.34
C THR A 172 -25.72 -4.10 -3.96
N ALA A 173 -24.72 -4.67 -4.61
CA ALA A 173 -23.32 -4.31 -4.37
C ALA A 173 -22.89 -3.07 -5.18
N ASN A 174 -23.38 -2.92 -6.41
CA ASN A 174 -23.04 -1.80 -7.29
C ASN A 174 -24.08 -1.59 -8.39
N LEU A 175 -24.39 -0.33 -8.69
CA LEU A 175 -25.20 0.09 -9.83
C LEU A 175 -24.32 0.86 -10.82
N LYS A 176 -24.25 0.38 -12.05
CA LYS A 176 -23.59 1.06 -13.16
C LYS A 176 -24.63 1.59 -14.13
N HIS A 177 -24.60 2.88 -14.42
CA HIS A 177 -25.40 3.43 -15.50
C HIS A 177 -24.64 3.29 -16.82
N ASN A 178 -25.11 2.41 -17.71
CA ASN A 178 -24.66 2.39 -19.09
C ASN A 178 -25.35 3.54 -19.81
N ASN A 179 -24.67 4.67 -20.01
CA ASN A 179 -25.10 5.66 -20.97
C ASN A 179 -24.91 5.06 -22.38
N GLY A 180 -25.99 4.56 -22.97
CA GLY A 180 -26.02 4.12 -24.36
C GLY A 180 -25.71 5.25 -25.34
#